data_75da0a46d6f264145f3b004eb873e83d
#
_entry.id   75da0a46d6f264145f3b004eb873e83d
#
_cell.length_a   1.000
_cell.length_b   1.000
_cell.length_c   1.000
_cell.angle_alpha   90.00
_cell.angle_beta   90.00
_cell.angle_gamma   90.00
#
_symmetry.space_group_name_H-M   'P 1'
#
loop_
_entity.id
_entity.type
_entity.pdbx_description
1 polymer ?
#
loop_
_entity_poly.entity_id
_entity_poly.type
_entity_poly.pdbx_seq_one_letter_code
_entity_poly.pdbx_strand_id
1 'polypeptide(L)'
;MSILTRAWLYITRKSFKSLVIFLILATMSSLILSTISIKKSTDALSKETFQNITSSFSMEINRKTNPGTARGAGNLIGEDIEKIKNLPGVKKYIKRMNVSADLVDLEPLKLANHQQEEKNNKQRQLFSKTVIVTGTNDSSLDDRFSAETLKLQEGRHLTDNDKNSVLIHEGFAKKNKVKVGDKIKLKGNPNDADNEKKSDKEVEVTVVGIFGGQNKGATSSHMELYDNIFIADTQTTKTLYNYEDGKEIYQDATFLVDGKDKVDSIINDAKKLPINWKQYMLVKSNQNFPALQQSLDTIYSLTNGVFIITIVFSIVILSLILFLWINSRRKEIGVSLAIGMTKASIIGQFILEVLLISIPSFIASYFIGSAISQNIGNQILQQSIKSVSKTISNQANGVNLGANAEVEGANKIITALDVSVSMDNMLTVVLVGIAIIVIAVGIASSRLAYRKPKDLLSDIN
;
A
#
# COMPACT_ATOMS: atom_id res chain seq x y z
N MET A 1 -17.26 32.48 -45.32
CA MET A 1 -17.33 31.16 -44.62
C MET A 1 -16.85 31.32 -43.21
N SER A 2 -17.57 30.76 -42.23
CA SER A 2 -17.10 30.76 -40.85
C SER A 2 -15.84 29.90 -40.67
N ILE A 3 -15.05 30.17 -39.62
CA ILE A 3 -13.84 29.38 -39.29
C ILE A 3 -14.21 27.91 -39.08
N LEU A 4 -15.36 27.67 -38.45
CA LEU A 4 -15.86 26.33 -38.13
C LEU A 4 -16.20 25.52 -39.40
N THR A 5 -16.85 26.15 -40.40
CA THR A 5 -17.18 25.51 -41.69
C THR A 5 -15.92 25.13 -42.45
N ARG A 6 -14.88 25.97 -42.41
CA ARG A 6 -13.60 25.69 -43.09
C ARG A 6 -12.85 24.54 -42.41
N ALA A 7 -12.83 24.51 -41.07
CA ALA A 7 -12.23 23.44 -40.32
C ALA A 7 -12.91 22.09 -40.63
N TRP A 8 -14.24 22.03 -40.61
CA TRP A 8 -15.01 20.83 -40.91
C TRP A 8 -14.75 20.29 -42.34
N LEU A 9 -14.82 21.18 -43.33
CA LEU A 9 -14.54 20.80 -44.72
C LEU A 9 -13.10 20.29 -44.94
N TYR A 10 -12.15 20.81 -44.18
CA TYR A 10 -10.78 20.32 -44.26
C TYR A 10 -10.63 18.91 -43.71
N ILE A 11 -11.20 18.67 -42.51
CA ILE A 11 -11.17 17.36 -41.85
C ILE A 11 -11.76 16.27 -42.76
N THR A 12 -12.90 16.54 -43.39
CA THR A 12 -13.58 15.57 -44.25
C THR A 12 -12.84 15.32 -45.58
N ARG A 13 -12.23 16.36 -46.18
CA ARG A 13 -11.50 16.24 -47.44
C ARG A 13 -10.12 15.60 -47.28
N LYS A 14 -9.50 15.67 -46.09
CA LYS A 14 -8.17 15.12 -45.79
C LYS A 14 -8.25 14.02 -44.75
N SER A 15 -9.18 13.08 -44.95
CA SER A 15 -9.55 12.04 -43.98
C SER A 15 -8.36 11.22 -43.46
N PHE A 16 -7.38 10.86 -44.33
CA PHE A 16 -6.19 10.11 -43.90
C PHE A 16 -5.35 10.89 -42.86
N LYS A 17 -5.15 12.20 -43.09
CA LYS A 17 -4.42 13.04 -42.13
C LYS A 17 -5.21 13.18 -40.83
N SER A 18 -6.52 13.38 -40.90
CA SER A 18 -7.39 13.45 -39.73
C SER A 18 -7.39 12.15 -38.95
N LEU A 19 -7.35 10.99 -39.64
CA LEU A 19 -7.25 9.68 -38.99
C LEU A 19 -5.93 9.51 -38.19
N VAL A 20 -4.81 9.96 -38.75
CA VAL A 20 -3.51 9.89 -38.08
C VAL A 20 -3.54 10.71 -36.76
N ILE A 21 -4.06 11.96 -36.79
CA ILE A 21 -4.20 12.76 -35.57
C ILE A 21 -5.18 12.10 -34.60
N PHE A 22 -6.29 11.57 -35.07
CA PHE A 22 -7.26 10.85 -34.26
C PHE A 22 -6.60 9.70 -33.49
N LEU A 23 -5.83 8.85 -34.19
CA LEU A 23 -5.13 7.72 -33.55
C LEU A 23 -4.11 8.17 -32.50
N ILE A 24 -3.34 9.21 -32.82
CA ILE A 24 -2.35 9.76 -31.90
C ILE A 24 -3.02 10.34 -30.66
N LEU A 25 -4.04 11.17 -30.85
CA LEU A 25 -4.79 11.75 -29.73
C LEU A 25 -5.49 10.65 -28.91
N ALA A 26 -6.08 9.65 -29.54
CA ALA A 26 -6.74 8.55 -28.84
C ALA A 26 -5.76 7.73 -28.00
N THR A 27 -4.60 7.36 -28.55
CA THR A 27 -3.58 6.60 -27.81
C THR A 27 -2.98 7.42 -26.67
N MET A 28 -2.62 8.68 -26.89
CA MET A 28 -2.06 9.56 -25.88
C MET A 28 -3.08 9.84 -24.76
N SER A 29 -4.33 10.15 -25.11
CA SER A 29 -5.38 10.40 -24.13
C SER A 29 -5.73 9.13 -23.33
N SER A 30 -5.64 7.94 -23.93
CA SER A 30 -5.83 6.68 -23.20
C SER A 30 -4.73 6.41 -22.19
N LEU A 31 -3.47 6.75 -22.48
CA LEU A 31 -2.37 6.65 -21.55
C LEU A 31 -2.51 7.67 -20.39
N ILE A 32 -2.89 8.91 -20.71
CA ILE A 32 -3.17 9.94 -19.69
C ILE A 32 -4.33 9.49 -18.80
N LEU A 33 -5.40 8.96 -19.37
CA LEU A 33 -6.55 8.43 -18.62
C LEU A 33 -6.12 7.28 -17.69
N SER A 34 -5.30 6.35 -18.21
CA SER A 34 -4.79 5.23 -17.41
C SER A 34 -3.98 5.71 -16.21
N THR A 35 -3.07 6.66 -16.41
CA THR A 35 -2.24 7.17 -15.29
C THR A 35 -3.06 7.93 -14.25
N ILE A 36 -4.06 8.72 -14.68
CA ILE A 36 -4.99 9.41 -13.75
C ILE A 36 -5.81 8.39 -12.98
N SER A 37 -6.30 7.33 -13.64
CA SER A 37 -7.10 6.27 -13.02
C SER A 37 -6.27 5.47 -12.01
N ILE A 38 -5.03 5.09 -12.37
CA ILE A 38 -4.10 4.42 -11.45
C ILE A 38 -3.84 5.28 -10.22
N LYS A 39 -3.57 6.58 -10.39
CA LYS A 39 -3.35 7.50 -9.28
C LYS A 39 -4.58 7.56 -8.36
N LYS A 40 -5.77 7.72 -8.91
CA LYS A 40 -7.02 7.80 -8.13
C LYS A 40 -7.33 6.48 -7.41
N SER A 41 -7.09 5.34 -8.05
CA SER A 41 -7.21 4.02 -7.41
C SER A 41 -6.17 3.83 -6.30
N THR A 42 -4.94 4.32 -6.49
CA THR A 42 -3.91 4.31 -5.45
C THR A 42 -4.29 5.23 -4.28
N ASP A 43 -4.87 6.41 -4.54
CA ASP A 43 -5.38 7.31 -3.50
C ASP A 43 -6.51 6.66 -2.68
N ALA A 44 -7.44 5.96 -3.35
CA ALA A 44 -8.53 5.25 -2.69
C ALA A 44 -8.01 4.11 -1.83
N LEU A 45 -7.11 3.28 -2.38
CA LEU A 45 -6.46 2.18 -1.67
C LEU A 45 -5.63 2.69 -0.48
N SER A 46 -4.86 3.76 -0.68
CA SER A 46 -4.11 4.42 0.38
C SER A 46 -5.04 4.89 1.50
N LYS A 47 -6.13 5.56 1.15
CA LYS A 47 -7.11 6.05 2.13
C LYS A 47 -7.73 4.89 2.91
N GLU A 48 -8.16 3.84 2.26
CA GLU A 48 -8.75 2.64 2.88
C GLU A 48 -7.74 1.93 3.77
N THR A 49 -6.54 1.65 3.25
CA THR A 49 -5.47 0.95 3.97
C THR A 49 -4.96 1.75 5.18
N PHE A 50 -4.80 3.08 5.03
CA PHE A 50 -4.29 3.93 6.09
C PHE A 50 -5.37 4.54 6.99
N GLN A 51 -6.66 4.39 6.68
CA GLN A 51 -7.71 5.02 7.47
C GLN A 51 -7.69 4.55 8.93
N ASN A 52 -7.39 3.27 9.16
CA ASN A 52 -7.20 2.72 10.50
C ASN A 52 -5.77 2.97 11.05
N ILE A 53 -4.77 2.97 10.19
CA ILE A 53 -3.35 3.13 10.56
C ILE A 53 -3.03 4.59 10.91
N THR A 54 -3.52 5.55 10.13
CA THR A 54 -3.22 6.99 10.36
C THR A 54 -3.98 7.60 11.53
N SER A 55 -5.00 6.91 12.02
CA SER A 55 -5.77 7.32 13.21
C SER A 55 -5.31 6.56 14.46
N SER A 56 -4.06 6.11 14.51
CA SER A 56 -3.52 5.36 15.65
C SER A 56 -2.08 5.72 15.94
N PHE A 57 -1.65 5.40 17.17
CA PHE A 57 -0.27 5.48 17.61
C PHE A 57 0.03 4.32 18.54
N SER A 58 1.30 3.91 18.58
CA SER A 58 1.77 2.82 19.44
C SER A 58 2.61 3.35 20.58
N MET A 59 2.52 2.68 21.73
CA MET A 59 3.49 2.77 22.80
C MET A 59 4.49 1.62 22.65
N GLU A 60 5.75 1.95 22.63
CA GLU A 60 6.86 1.02 22.42
C GLU A 60 8.01 1.32 23.37
N ILE A 61 8.94 0.39 23.53
CA ILE A 61 10.16 0.64 24.30
C ILE A 61 11.08 1.62 23.57
N ASN A 62 11.71 2.50 24.31
CA ASN A 62 12.80 3.32 23.81
C ASN A 62 14.10 2.51 23.82
N ARG A 63 14.46 1.87 22.74
CA ARG A 63 15.62 0.98 22.64
C ARG A 63 16.97 1.64 22.96
N LYS A 64 17.03 2.97 23.03
CA LYS A 64 18.23 3.69 23.47
C LYS A 64 18.46 3.61 24.97
N THR A 65 17.41 3.42 25.74
CA THR A 65 17.44 3.47 27.21
C THR A 65 16.80 2.25 27.86
N ASN A 66 16.05 1.46 27.12
CA ASN A 66 15.38 0.25 27.58
C ASN A 66 15.73 -0.92 26.61
N PRO A 67 16.51 -1.89 27.05
CA PRO A 67 16.85 -3.06 26.22
C PRO A 67 15.68 -4.01 25.98
N GLY A 68 14.56 -3.83 26.71
CA GLY A 68 13.42 -4.72 26.68
C GLY A 68 13.60 -5.96 27.54
N THR A 69 12.90 -7.04 27.14
CA THR A 69 13.02 -8.35 27.80
C THR A 69 14.35 -9.03 27.45
N ALA A 70 14.63 -10.18 28.03
CA ALA A 70 15.86 -10.96 27.76
C ALA A 70 16.02 -11.34 26.28
N ARG A 71 14.91 -11.52 25.54
CA ARG A 71 14.91 -11.71 24.09
C ARG A 71 14.90 -10.40 23.29
N GLY A 72 14.89 -9.26 23.96
CA GLY A 72 14.81 -7.94 23.33
C GLY A 72 13.40 -7.52 22.90
N ALA A 73 12.35 -8.21 23.36
CA ALA A 73 10.97 -7.79 23.16
C ALA A 73 10.62 -6.57 24.04
N GLY A 74 9.47 -5.95 23.80
CA GLY A 74 8.97 -4.86 24.64
C GLY A 74 8.61 -5.34 26.05
N ASN A 75 8.70 -4.42 27.02
CA ASN A 75 8.38 -4.66 28.41
C ASN A 75 7.49 -3.55 29.00
N LEU A 76 6.44 -3.19 28.26
CA LEU A 76 5.46 -2.20 28.69
C LEU A 76 4.66 -2.72 29.88
N ILE A 77 4.43 -1.86 30.85
CA ILE A 77 3.64 -2.19 32.05
C ILE A 77 2.16 -1.97 31.74
N GLY A 78 1.30 -2.93 32.10
CA GLY A 78 -0.14 -2.86 31.87
C GLY A 78 -0.81 -1.62 32.41
N GLU A 79 -0.40 -1.17 33.61
CA GLU A 79 -0.92 0.06 34.26
C GLU A 79 -0.67 1.32 33.40
N ASP A 80 0.48 1.42 32.74
CA ASP A 80 0.80 2.57 31.88
C ASP A 80 -0.02 2.57 30.59
N ILE A 81 -0.31 1.39 30.07
CA ILE A 81 -1.21 1.21 28.91
C ILE A 81 -2.63 1.69 29.27
N GLU A 82 -3.13 1.30 30.46
CA GLU A 82 -4.47 1.71 30.93
C GLU A 82 -4.57 3.23 31.13
N LYS A 83 -3.50 3.91 31.60
CA LYS A 83 -3.48 5.38 31.69
C LYS A 83 -3.72 6.04 30.33
N ILE A 84 -3.10 5.54 29.26
CA ILE A 84 -3.26 6.09 27.91
C ILE A 84 -4.63 5.73 27.33
N LYS A 85 -5.09 4.50 27.51
CA LYS A 85 -6.42 4.03 27.09
C LYS A 85 -7.55 4.96 27.57
N ASN A 86 -7.42 5.45 28.80
CA ASN A 86 -8.43 6.29 29.44
C ASN A 86 -8.40 7.76 29.00
N LEU A 87 -7.50 8.16 28.11
CA LEU A 87 -7.47 9.53 27.57
C LEU A 87 -8.70 9.81 26.69
N PRO A 88 -9.29 11.02 26.82
CA PRO A 88 -10.35 11.45 25.91
C PRO A 88 -9.90 11.40 24.44
N GLY A 89 -10.69 10.74 23.59
CA GLY A 89 -10.40 10.59 22.17
C GLY A 89 -9.74 9.26 21.77
N VAL A 90 -9.29 8.45 22.72
CA VAL A 90 -8.92 7.05 22.48
C VAL A 90 -10.21 6.23 22.41
N LYS A 91 -10.48 5.59 21.28
CA LYS A 91 -11.71 4.80 21.05
C LYS A 91 -11.52 3.31 21.29
N LYS A 92 -10.39 2.79 20.84
CA LYS A 92 -10.04 1.37 20.94
C LYS A 92 -8.55 1.27 21.23
N TYR A 93 -8.14 0.14 21.75
CA TYR A 93 -6.74 -0.18 21.94
C TYR A 93 -6.52 -1.67 21.75
N ILE A 94 -5.29 -2.01 21.41
CA ILE A 94 -4.79 -3.38 21.40
C ILE A 94 -3.49 -3.41 22.17
N LYS A 95 -3.29 -4.44 22.98
CA LYS A 95 -2.04 -4.74 23.66
C LYS A 95 -1.62 -6.16 23.36
N ARG A 96 -0.33 -6.40 23.22
CA ARG A 96 0.22 -7.70 22.83
C ARG A 96 1.24 -8.21 23.83
N MET A 97 1.15 -9.50 24.14
CA MET A 97 2.10 -10.22 24.98
C MET A 97 2.50 -11.52 24.29
N ASN A 98 3.77 -11.67 23.91
CA ASN A 98 4.27 -12.89 23.31
C ASN A 98 4.88 -13.81 24.37
N VAL A 99 4.43 -15.05 24.37
CA VAL A 99 4.96 -16.11 25.24
C VAL A 99 5.28 -17.35 24.42
N SER A 100 6.26 -18.12 24.87
CA SER A 100 6.59 -19.43 24.29
C SER A 100 5.89 -20.50 25.11
N ALA A 101 5.06 -21.31 24.46
CA ALA A 101 4.36 -22.42 25.11
C ALA A 101 4.57 -23.73 24.36
N ASP A 102 4.71 -24.81 25.10
CA ASP A 102 4.80 -26.16 24.57
C ASP A 102 3.40 -26.75 24.39
N LEU A 103 3.22 -27.46 23.28
CA LEU A 103 2.03 -28.27 23.02
C LEU A 103 2.13 -29.55 23.83
N VAL A 104 1.13 -29.86 24.67
CA VAL A 104 1.14 -31.07 25.52
C VAL A 104 0.83 -32.32 24.68
N ASP A 105 -0.30 -32.33 23.99
CA ASP A 105 -0.84 -33.49 23.28
C ASP A 105 -0.75 -33.37 21.76
N LEU A 106 -0.25 -32.26 21.23
CA LEU A 106 -0.21 -31.95 19.80
C LEU A 106 1.22 -31.63 19.34
N GLU A 107 1.43 -31.56 18.05
CA GLU A 107 2.75 -31.26 17.49
C GLU A 107 2.74 -30.06 16.53
N PRO A 108 3.72 -29.17 16.61
CA PRO A 108 3.88 -28.08 15.67
C PRO A 108 4.26 -28.58 14.28
N LEU A 109 3.99 -27.82 13.23
CA LEU A 109 4.54 -28.08 11.90
C LEU A 109 6.06 -27.93 11.92
N LYS A 110 6.74 -28.76 11.16
CA LYS A 110 8.21 -28.77 11.06
C LYS A 110 8.67 -28.20 9.73
N LEU A 111 9.80 -27.51 9.72
CA LEU A 111 10.45 -27.08 8.49
C LEU A 111 11.03 -28.29 7.75
N ALA A 112 10.71 -28.42 6.46
CA ALA A 112 11.09 -29.58 5.66
C ALA A 112 12.62 -29.80 5.59
N ASN A 113 13.41 -28.74 5.63
CA ASN A 113 14.87 -28.77 5.46
C ASN A 113 15.67 -28.90 6.77
N HIS A 114 15.02 -28.85 7.94
CA HIS A 114 15.71 -28.80 9.25
C HIS A 114 15.41 -29.99 10.16
N GLN A 115 14.69 -31.00 9.70
CA GLN A 115 14.32 -32.16 10.53
C GLN A 115 15.52 -32.96 11.09
N GLN A 116 16.68 -32.96 10.40
CA GLN A 116 17.88 -33.62 10.87
C GLN A 116 18.70 -32.77 11.84
N GLU A 117 18.72 -31.47 11.67
CA GLU A 117 19.44 -30.53 12.55
C GLU A 117 18.76 -30.37 13.93
N GLU A 118 17.46 -30.49 14.00
CA GLU A 118 16.71 -30.43 15.27
C GLU A 118 17.04 -31.61 16.19
N LYS A 119 17.34 -32.81 15.60
CA LYS A 119 17.64 -34.00 16.38
C LYS A 119 19.05 -33.96 17.04
N ASN A 120 19.98 -33.20 16.50
CA ASN A 120 21.38 -33.21 16.94
C ASN A 120 21.76 -32.04 17.85
N ASN A 121 20.86 -31.06 18.08
CA ASN A 121 21.09 -29.90 18.91
C ASN A 121 20.22 -29.95 20.18
N LYS A 122 20.86 -30.21 21.35
CA LYS A 122 20.16 -30.26 22.64
C LYS A 122 19.31 -29.03 22.93
N GLN A 123 19.77 -27.83 22.52
CA GLN A 123 19.05 -26.58 22.74
C GLN A 123 17.80 -26.51 21.88
N ARG A 124 17.84 -27.00 20.62
CA ARG A 124 16.68 -27.09 19.75
C ARG A 124 15.64 -28.13 20.23
N GLN A 125 16.10 -29.19 20.90
CA GLN A 125 15.19 -30.19 21.49
C GLN A 125 14.29 -29.60 22.59
N LEU A 126 14.81 -28.64 23.37
CA LEU A 126 14.04 -27.96 24.42
C LEU A 126 12.86 -27.14 23.90
N PHE A 127 12.91 -26.77 22.61
CA PHE A 127 11.85 -25.99 21.93
C PHE A 127 11.13 -26.80 20.83
N SER A 128 11.34 -28.12 20.76
CA SER A 128 10.80 -28.93 19.65
C SER A 128 9.27 -28.98 19.58
N LYS A 129 8.59 -28.76 20.70
CA LYS A 129 7.13 -28.69 20.81
C LYS A 129 6.61 -27.27 21.02
N THR A 130 7.50 -26.28 21.00
CA THR A 130 7.15 -24.90 21.35
C THR A 130 6.50 -24.18 20.18
N VAL A 131 5.49 -23.43 20.49
CA VAL A 131 4.80 -22.48 19.59
C VAL A 131 4.83 -21.09 20.22
N ILE A 132 4.75 -20.06 19.38
CA ILE A 132 4.58 -18.68 19.86
C ILE A 132 3.10 -18.42 20.10
N VAL A 133 2.77 -17.98 21.29
CA VAL A 133 1.41 -17.59 21.68
C VAL A 133 1.39 -16.07 21.87
N THR A 134 0.72 -15.36 20.99
CA THR A 134 0.49 -13.92 21.09
C THR A 134 -0.82 -13.68 21.85
N GLY A 135 -0.73 -13.20 23.08
CA GLY A 135 -1.89 -12.76 23.85
C GLY A 135 -2.32 -11.37 23.43
N THR A 136 -3.59 -11.19 23.16
CA THR A 136 -4.18 -9.90 22.78
C THR A 136 -5.58 -9.75 23.38
N ASN A 137 -6.00 -8.50 23.58
CA ASN A 137 -7.36 -8.19 24.05
C ASN A 137 -8.40 -8.11 22.92
N ASP A 138 -8.00 -7.88 21.67
CA ASP A 138 -8.89 -7.85 20.50
C ASP A 138 -8.10 -8.28 19.25
N SER A 139 -8.30 -9.50 18.79
CA SER A 139 -7.56 -10.01 17.64
C SER A 139 -7.97 -9.36 16.32
N SER A 140 -9.15 -8.75 16.23
CA SER A 140 -9.59 -8.05 15.01
C SER A 140 -8.77 -6.79 14.74
N LEU A 141 -8.15 -6.21 15.77
CA LEU A 141 -7.31 -5.03 15.68
C LEU A 141 -5.83 -5.38 15.46
N ASP A 142 -5.46 -6.66 15.51
CA ASP A 142 -4.09 -7.07 15.21
C ASP A 142 -3.70 -6.66 13.78
N ASP A 143 -2.52 -6.05 13.65
CA ASP A 143 -2.03 -5.49 12.38
C ASP A 143 -2.00 -6.53 11.26
N ARG A 144 -1.79 -7.80 11.58
CA ARG A 144 -1.77 -8.90 10.60
C ARG A 144 -3.15 -9.17 10.01
N PHE A 145 -4.23 -9.07 10.82
CA PHE A 145 -5.61 -9.16 10.34
C PHE A 145 -6.04 -7.88 9.62
N SER A 146 -5.75 -6.72 10.20
CA SER A 146 -6.04 -5.41 9.58
C SER A 146 -5.30 -5.25 8.25
N ALA A 147 -4.14 -5.88 8.13
CA ALA A 147 -3.32 -5.92 6.92
C ALA A 147 -3.74 -7.02 5.94
N GLU A 148 -4.75 -7.82 6.24
CA GLU A 148 -5.16 -8.99 5.46
C GLU A 148 -4.03 -10.03 5.20
N THR A 149 -2.95 -9.96 5.97
CA THR A 149 -1.88 -10.97 5.94
C THR A 149 -2.38 -12.27 6.55
N LEU A 150 -3.17 -12.15 7.62
CA LEU A 150 -3.96 -13.24 8.18
C LEU A 150 -5.43 -12.98 7.90
N LYS A 151 -6.20 -14.02 7.61
CA LYS A 151 -7.65 -13.94 7.37
C LYS A 151 -8.37 -14.97 8.23
N LEU A 152 -9.35 -14.53 9.02
CA LEU A 152 -10.22 -15.43 9.74
C LEU A 152 -11.04 -16.26 8.74
N GLN A 153 -10.99 -17.58 8.86
CA GLN A 153 -11.67 -18.52 7.97
C GLN A 153 -12.90 -19.15 8.62
N GLU A 154 -12.78 -19.50 9.90
CA GLU A 154 -13.85 -20.10 10.67
C GLU A 154 -13.90 -19.51 12.08
N GLY A 155 -15.09 -19.49 12.69
CA GLY A 155 -15.28 -19.03 14.05
C GLY A 155 -15.34 -17.50 14.18
N ARG A 156 -14.73 -16.95 15.22
CA ARG A 156 -14.76 -15.52 15.54
C ARG A 156 -13.42 -15.00 16.05
N HIS A 157 -13.25 -13.70 15.99
CA HIS A 157 -12.15 -13.01 16.67
C HIS A 157 -12.27 -13.07 18.19
N LEU A 158 -11.12 -12.91 18.87
CA LEU A 158 -11.04 -12.69 20.30
C LEU A 158 -11.52 -11.29 20.65
N THR A 159 -12.09 -11.17 21.83
CA THR A 159 -12.54 -9.92 22.44
C THR A 159 -11.97 -9.78 23.87
N ASP A 160 -12.03 -8.60 24.44
CA ASP A 160 -11.51 -8.31 25.79
C ASP A 160 -12.18 -9.16 26.91
N ASN A 161 -13.33 -9.77 26.62
CA ASN A 161 -14.06 -10.64 27.56
C ASN A 161 -13.65 -12.13 27.50
N ASP A 162 -12.84 -12.52 26.52
CA ASP A 162 -12.42 -13.90 26.34
C ASP A 162 -11.40 -14.33 27.41
N LYS A 163 -11.55 -15.58 27.84
CA LYS A 163 -10.67 -16.26 28.77
C LYS A 163 -10.43 -17.68 28.31
N ASN A 164 -9.19 -18.12 28.35
CA ASN A 164 -8.77 -19.45 27.89
C ASN A 164 -9.27 -19.75 26.47
N SER A 165 -9.12 -18.79 25.59
CA SER A 165 -9.59 -18.84 24.20
C SER A 165 -8.42 -18.61 23.25
N VAL A 166 -8.42 -19.32 22.10
CA VAL A 166 -7.32 -19.24 21.15
C VAL A 166 -7.82 -19.30 19.70
N LEU A 167 -7.13 -18.55 18.83
CA LEU A 167 -7.18 -18.72 17.39
C LEU A 167 -5.95 -19.51 16.95
N ILE A 168 -6.13 -20.44 16.02
CA ILE A 168 -5.07 -21.28 15.45
C ILE A 168 -5.04 -21.16 13.94
N HIS A 169 -3.89 -21.45 13.34
CA HIS A 169 -3.76 -21.44 11.89
C HIS A 169 -4.38 -22.69 11.26
N GLU A 170 -4.95 -22.55 10.03
CA GLU A 170 -5.56 -23.64 9.28
C GLU A 170 -4.62 -24.83 9.04
N GLY A 171 -3.34 -24.57 8.76
CA GLY A 171 -2.32 -25.61 8.57
C GLY A 171 -2.12 -26.46 9.83
N PHE A 172 -2.07 -25.80 11.01
CA PHE A 172 -1.99 -26.49 12.30
C PHE A 172 -3.27 -27.29 12.58
N ALA A 173 -4.43 -26.67 12.37
CA ALA A 173 -5.74 -27.29 12.55
C ALA A 173 -5.87 -28.56 11.70
N LYS A 174 -5.49 -28.49 10.42
CA LYS A 174 -5.52 -29.61 9.49
C LYS A 174 -4.58 -30.75 9.90
N LYS A 175 -3.34 -30.43 10.29
CA LYS A 175 -2.33 -31.43 10.71
C LYS A 175 -2.79 -32.20 11.94
N ASN A 176 -3.29 -31.48 12.95
CA ASN A 176 -3.67 -32.06 14.24
C ASN A 176 -5.15 -32.45 14.33
N LYS A 177 -5.94 -32.26 13.24
CA LYS A 177 -7.38 -32.56 13.17
C LYS A 177 -8.21 -31.81 14.22
N VAL A 178 -7.82 -30.60 14.55
CA VAL A 178 -8.47 -29.71 15.53
C VAL A 178 -9.47 -28.82 14.80
N LYS A 179 -10.62 -28.57 15.44
CA LYS A 179 -11.73 -27.75 14.93
C LYS A 179 -12.08 -26.64 15.92
N VAL A 180 -12.87 -25.66 15.45
CA VAL A 180 -13.47 -24.66 16.33
C VAL A 180 -14.35 -25.37 17.37
N GLY A 181 -14.15 -25.01 18.64
CA GLY A 181 -14.80 -25.62 19.80
C GLY A 181 -13.96 -26.68 20.52
N ASP A 182 -12.90 -27.20 19.88
CA ASP A 182 -12.00 -28.15 20.52
C ASP A 182 -11.11 -27.48 21.58
N LYS A 183 -10.62 -28.30 22.50
CA LYS A 183 -9.73 -27.86 23.58
C LYS A 183 -8.30 -28.30 23.31
N ILE A 184 -7.36 -27.39 23.57
CA ILE A 184 -5.92 -27.61 23.42
C ILE A 184 -5.26 -27.31 24.76
N LYS A 185 -4.26 -28.11 25.16
CA LYS A 185 -3.43 -27.85 26.34
C LYS A 185 -2.11 -27.24 25.96
N LEU A 186 -1.84 -26.06 26.52
CA LEU A 186 -0.60 -25.30 26.38
C LEU A 186 0.13 -25.31 27.72
N LYS A 187 1.45 -25.42 27.68
CA LYS A 187 2.32 -25.37 28.86
C LYS A 187 3.40 -24.33 28.67
N GLY A 188 3.60 -23.45 29.65
CA GLY A 188 4.69 -22.47 29.60
C GLY A 188 6.03 -23.15 29.41
N ASN A 189 6.89 -22.66 28.48
CA ASN A 189 8.22 -23.22 28.34
C ASN A 189 9.20 -22.57 29.32
N PRO A 190 9.73 -23.33 30.31
CA PRO A 190 10.64 -22.76 31.32
C PRO A 190 12.03 -22.41 30.80
N ASN A 191 12.38 -22.85 29.58
CA ASN A 191 13.64 -22.53 28.92
C ASN A 191 13.59 -21.24 28.10
N ASP A 192 12.42 -20.65 27.95
CA ASP A 192 12.29 -19.36 27.30
C ASP A 192 12.94 -18.27 28.19
N ALA A 193 13.78 -17.45 27.56
CA ALA A 193 14.51 -16.39 28.24
C ALA A 193 13.57 -15.33 28.87
N ASP A 194 12.40 -15.08 28.27
CA ASP A 194 11.41 -14.12 28.77
C ASP A 194 10.49 -14.72 29.83
N ASN A 195 10.53 -16.03 30.05
CA ASN A 195 9.86 -16.71 31.15
C ASN A 195 10.69 -16.61 32.42
N GLU A 196 10.82 -15.41 32.98
CA GLU A 196 11.68 -15.13 34.15
C GLU A 196 11.35 -16.00 35.35
N LYS A 197 10.07 -16.36 35.56
CA LYS A 197 9.62 -17.22 36.64
C LYS A 197 9.81 -18.72 36.35
N LYS A 198 10.34 -19.05 35.16
CA LYS A 198 10.49 -20.45 34.68
C LYS A 198 9.18 -21.24 34.85
N SER A 199 8.07 -20.58 34.61
CA SER A 199 6.75 -21.17 34.74
C SER A 199 6.55 -22.30 33.72
N ASP A 200 6.06 -23.41 34.22
CA ASP A 200 5.65 -24.58 33.45
C ASP A 200 4.14 -24.85 33.64
N LYS A 201 3.37 -23.81 33.97
CA LYS A 201 1.92 -23.90 34.14
C LYS A 201 1.24 -24.37 32.87
N GLU A 202 0.28 -25.28 33.05
CA GLU A 202 -0.59 -25.74 31.97
C GLU A 202 -1.90 -24.94 31.96
N VAL A 203 -2.37 -24.64 30.76
CA VAL A 203 -3.65 -23.98 30.53
C VAL A 203 -4.38 -24.73 29.43
N GLU A 204 -5.62 -25.12 29.70
CA GLU A 204 -6.53 -25.65 28.69
C GLU A 204 -7.27 -24.49 28.02
N VAL A 205 -7.13 -24.34 26.70
CA VAL A 205 -7.73 -23.28 25.91
C VAL A 205 -8.72 -23.84 24.90
N THR A 206 -9.79 -23.10 24.63
CA THR A 206 -10.79 -23.46 23.61
C THR A 206 -10.47 -22.76 22.30
N VAL A 207 -10.47 -23.48 21.20
CA VAL A 207 -10.30 -22.91 19.85
C VAL A 207 -11.58 -22.19 19.47
N VAL A 208 -11.53 -20.86 19.37
CA VAL A 208 -12.69 -20.02 19.01
C VAL A 208 -12.68 -19.56 17.56
N GLY A 209 -11.56 -19.75 16.86
CA GLY A 209 -11.49 -19.47 15.44
C GLY A 209 -10.25 -20.07 14.77
N ILE A 210 -10.32 -20.19 13.47
CA ILE A 210 -9.25 -20.67 12.59
C ILE A 210 -8.96 -19.59 11.58
N PHE A 211 -7.68 -19.25 11.43
CA PHE A 211 -7.22 -18.26 10.46
C PHE A 211 -6.25 -18.88 9.43
N GLY A 212 -6.15 -18.27 8.28
CA GLY A 212 -5.18 -18.60 7.23
C GLY A 212 -4.24 -17.46 6.93
N GLY A 213 -3.15 -17.77 6.26
CA GLY A 213 -2.10 -16.85 5.84
C GLY A 213 -0.84 -17.62 5.50
N GLN A 214 0.12 -16.98 4.84
CA GLN A 214 1.39 -17.63 4.46
C GLN A 214 2.57 -16.73 4.78
N ASN A 215 3.65 -17.32 5.30
CA ASN A 215 4.93 -16.63 5.45
C ASN A 215 5.41 -16.10 4.09
N LYS A 216 5.77 -14.83 4.05
CA LYS A 216 6.34 -14.19 2.86
C LYS A 216 7.86 -14.19 2.82
N GLY A 217 8.52 -14.54 3.92
CA GLY A 217 9.96 -14.57 4.09
C GLY A 217 10.52 -15.97 4.39
N ALA A 218 11.84 -16.08 4.38
CA ALA A 218 12.53 -17.29 4.81
C ALA A 218 12.40 -17.44 6.33
N THR A 219 12.03 -18.62 6.79
CA THR A 219 11.93 -18.97 8.21
C THR A 219 13.12 -19.80 8.64
N SER A 220 13.72 -19.47 9.78
CA SER A 220 14.88 -20.15 10.35
C SER A 220 14.49 -21.15 11.45
N SER A 221 13.28 -21.03 12.00
CA SER A 221 12.73 -21.87 13.05
C SER A 221 11.29 -22.25 12.74
N HIS A 222 10.86 -23.44 13.20
CA HIS A 222 9.45 -23.82 13.10
C HIS A 222 8.52 -22.89 13.90
N MET A 223 9.03 -22.22 14.94
CA MET A 223 8.27 -21.24 15.70
C MET A 223 7.92 -19.95 14.90
N GLU A 224 8.66 -19.70 13.81
CA GLU A 224 8.42 -18.56 12.91
C GLU A 224 7.37 -18.87 11.83
N LEU A 225 6.96 -20.13 11.69
CA LEU A 225 5.92 -20.51 10.75
C LEU A 225 4.57 -19.95 11.20
N TYR A 226 3.83 -19.31 10.30
CA TYR A 226 2.47 -18.86 10.58
C TYR A 226 1.57 -20.01 11.03
N ASP A 227 1.81 -21.21 10.51
CA ASP A 227 1.14 -22.43 10.92
C ASP A 227 1.28 -22.75 12.41
N ASN A 228 2.31 -22.25 13.07
CA ASN A 228 2.61 -22.47 14.48
C ASN A 228 2.39 -21.24 15.35
N ILE A 229 1.77 -20.19 14.81
CA ILE A 229 1.37 -19.01 15.60
C ILE A 229 -0.01 -19.28 16.19
N PHE A 230 -0.11 -19.03 17.50
CA PHE A 230 -1.34 -19.05 18.26
C PHE A 230 -1.67 -17.62 18.71
N ILE A 231 -2.91 -17.22 18.56
CA ILE A 231 -3.36 -15.92 19.06
C ILE A 231 -4.36 -16.20 20.17
N ALA A 232 -4.00 -15.88 21.41
CA ALA A 232 -4.78 -16.17 22.59
C ALA A 232 -5.28 -14.89 23.28
N ASP A 233 -6.21 -15.01 24.20
CA ASP A 233 -6.55 -13.93 25.11
C ASP A 233 -5.38 -13.62 26.09
N THR A 234 -5.38 -12.42 26.66
CA THR A 234 -4.30 -11.95 27.55
C THR A 234 -4.23 -12.73 28.87
N GLN A 235 -5.36 -13.28 29.35
CA GLN A 235 -5.39 -14.09 30.56
C GLN A 235 -4.67 -15.42 30.35
N THR A 236 -4.78 -16.03 29.20
CA THR A 236 -4.06 -17.26 28.83
C THR A 236 -2.54 -17.04 28.89
N THR A 237 -2.01 -16.02 28.22
CA THR A 237 -0.56 -15.74 28.21
C THR A 237 -0.03 -15.34 29.58
N LYS A 238 -0.80 -14.57 30.33
CA LYS A 238 -0.50 -14.22 31.72
C LYS A 238 -0.38 -15.45 32.63
N THR A 239 -1.29 -16.41 32.49
CA THR A 239 -1.28 -17.64 33.27
C THR A 239 -0.09 -18.53 32.89
N LEU A 240 0.24 -18.66 31.62
CA LEU A 240 1.36 -19.45 31.11
C LEU A 240 2.70 -18.99 31.72
N TYR A 241 2.93 -17.69 31.87
CA TYR A 241 4.16 -17.14 32.45
C TYR A 241 4.01 -16.79 33.93
N ASN A 242 2.87 -17.14 34.56
CA ASN A 242 2.60 -16.93 35.99
C ASN A 242 2.76 -15.46 36.45
N TYR A 243 2.33 -14.50 35.59
CA TYR A 243 2.32 -13.10 36.01
C TYR A 243 1.22 -12.84 37.04
N GLU A 244 1.52 -11.97 38.00
CA GLU A 244 0.56 -11.43 38.92
C GLU A 244 -0.29 -10.33 38.25
N ASP A 245 -1.51 -10.09 38.79
CA ASP A 245 -2.39 -9.04 38.32
C ASP A 245 -1.71 -7.67 38.37
N GLY A 246 -1.70 -6.96 37.22
CA GLY A 246 -1.09 -5.65 37.08
C GLY A 246 0.43 -5.63 36.90
N LYS A 247 1.10 -6.78 37.02
CA LYS A 247 2.55 -6.91 36.81
C LYS A 247 2.91 -7.59 35.47
N GLU A 248 1.92 -7.90 34.68
CA GLU A 248 2.15 -8.42 33.36
C GLU A 248 2.82 -7.38 32.45
N ILE A 249 3.74 -7.84 31.64
CA ILE A 249 4.43 -7.01 30.66
C ILE A 249 3.93 -7.30 29.25
N TYR A 250 3.79 -6.24 28.47
CA TYR A 250 3.34 -6.30 27.09
C TYR A 250 4.46 -5.88 26.15
N GLN A 251 4.49 -6.47 24.98
CA GLN A 251 5.47 -6.14 23.95
C GLN A 251 5.26 -4.73 23.41
N ASP A 252 4.03 -4.40 23.14
CA ASP A 252 3.58 -3.10 22.64
C ASP A 252 2.09 -2.88 22.94
N ALA A 253 1.64 -1.65 22.72
CA ALA A 253 0.22 -1.31 22.72
C ALA A 253 -0.07 -0.26 21.66
N THR A 254 -1.13 -0.46 20.88
CA THR A 254 -1.58 0.48 19.85
C THR A 254 -2.93 1.06 20.23
N PHE A 255 -3.08 2.37 20.08
CA PHE A 255 -4.25 3.14 20.46
C PHE A 255 -4.88 3.76 19.22
N LEU A 256 -6.15 3.47 18.96
CA LEU A 256 -6.93 4.01 17.86
C LEU A 256 -7.72 5.23 18.35
N VAL A 257 -7.63 6.33 17.62
CA VAL A 257 -8.25 7.60 17.99
C VAL A 257 -9.31 8.03 16.97
N ASP A 258 -10.14 9.00 17.35
CA ASP A 258 -11.21 9.52 16.50
C ASP A 258 -10.69 10.57 15.50
N GLY A 259 -10.07 10.10 14.41
CA GLY A 259 -9.57 10.93 13.32
C GLY A 259 -8.07 11.24 13.42
N LYS A 260 -7.43 11.22 12.27
CA LYS A 260 -5.98 11.43 12.12
C LYS A 260 -5.50 12.78 12.69
N ASP A 261 -6.35 13.81 12.61
CA ASP A 261 -6.01 15.17 13.03
C ASP A 261 -5.87 15.29 14.55
N LYS A 262 -6.44 14.33 15.31
CA LYS A 262 -6.37 14.29 16.77
C LYS A 262 -5.18 13.50 17.32
N VAL A 263 -4.50 12.70 16.47
CA VAL A 263 -3.39 11.84 16.91
C VAL A 263 -2.31 12.63 17.63
N ASP A 264 -1.88 13.76 17.07
CA ASP A 264 -0.83 14.61 17.65
C ASP A 264 -1.24 15.23 18.98
N SER A 265 -2.48 15.67 19.08
CA SER A 265 -3.01 16.23 20.34
C SER A 265 -3.02 15.16 21.43
N ILE A 266 -3.52 13.96 21.14
CA ILE A 266 -3.62 12.87 22.10
C ILE A 266 -2.22 12.34 22.48
N ILE A 267 -1.27 12.25 21.55
CA ILE A 267 0.13 11.94 21.86
C ILE A 267 0.71 12.98 22.82
N ASN A 268 0.45 14.27 22.61
CA ASN A 268 0.93 15.32 23.49
C ASN A 268 0.29 15.23 24.88
N ASP A 269 -0.98 14.86 24.98
CA ASP A 269 -1.65 14.65 26.27
C ASP A 269 -1.14 13.38 26.96
N ALA A 270 -0.91 12.30 26.20
CA ALA A 270 -0.31 11.09 26.74
C ALA A 270 1.09 11.34 27.34
N LYS A 271 1.91 12.17 26.68
CA LYS A 271 3.24 12.54 27.20
C LYS A 271 3.22 13.30 28.54
N LYS A 272 2.08 13.87 28.94
CA LYS A 272 1.91 14.55 30.24
C LYS A 272 1.59 13.56 31.37
N LEU A 273 1.22 12.32 31.05
CA LEU A 273 0.89 11.29 32.04
C LEU A 273 2.14 10.90 32.84
N PRO A 274 1.97 10.47 34.10
CA PRO A 274 3.04 10.00 34.98
C PRO A 274 3.53 8.61 34.54
N ILE A 275 4.18 8.56 33.38
CA ILE A 275 4.79 7.39 32.74
C ILE A 275 6.28 7.66 32.59
N ASN A 276 7.10 6.64 32.71
CA ASN A 276 8.55 6.78 32.52
C ASN A 276 8.93 6.90 31.04
N TRP A 277 8.72 8.07 30.45
CA TRP A 277 9.01 8.33 29.03
C TRP A 277 10.50 8.25 28.64
N LYS A 278 11.41 8.02 29.60
CA LYS A 278 12.80 7.65 29.27
C LYS A 278 12.87 6.23 28.76
N GLN A 279 12.02 5.34 29.26
CA GLN A 279 11.99 3.92 28.87
C GLN A 279 11.05 3.62 27.72
N TYR A 280 10.07 4.49 27.47
CA TYR A 280 9.05 4.29 26.45
C TYR A 280 8.98 5.43 25.47
N MET A 281 8.43 5.18 24.31
CA MET A 281 8.18 6.17 23.28
C MET A 281 6.79 5.96 22.68
N LEU A 282 6.20 7.07 22.18
CA LEU A 282 4.98 7.02 21.39
C LEU A 282 5.34 7.22 19.93
N VAL A 283 4.92 6.31 19.09
CA VAL A 283 5.19 6.29 17.65
C VAL A 283 3.86 6.33 16.90
N LYS A 284 3.74 7.21 15.90
CA LYS A 284 2.56 7.18 15.03
C LYS A 284 2.57 5.89 14.23
N SER A 285 1.43 5.21 14.15
CA SER A 285 1.36 3.89 13.47
C SER A 285 1.72 3.94 11.99
N ASN A 286 1.58 5.10 11.32
CA ASN A 286 2.03 5.24 9.94
C ASN A 286 3.56 5.10 9.79
N GLN A 287 4.34 5.32 10.86
CA GLN A 287 5.80 5.13 10.85
C GLN A 287 6.20 3.65 11.01
N ASN A 288 5.28 2.80 11.45
CA ASN A 288 5.52 1.37 11.65
C ASN A 288 5.28 0.54 10.37
N PHE A 289 4.88 1.19 9.26
CA PHE A 289 4.66 0.54 7.96
C PHE A 289 5.56 1.13 6.85
N PRO A 290 6.89 1.15 7.01
CA PRO A 290 7.80 1.77 6.04
C PRO A 290 7.74 1.09 4.66
N ALA A 291 7.57 -0.22 4.60
CA ALA A 291 7.45 -0.96 3.34
C ALA A 291 6.16 -0.60 2.58
N LEU A 292 5.04 -0.43 3.29
CA LEU A 292 3.78 0.01 2.70
C LEU A 292 3.88 1.45 2.18
N GLN A 293 4.46 2.35 2.98
CA GLN A 293 4.73 3.72 2.56
C GLN A 293 5.61 3.76 1.32
N GLN A 294 6.73 3.03 1.32
CA GLN A 294 7.64 2.94 0.18
C GLN A 294 6.94 2.34 -1.05
N SER A 295 6.04 1.37 -0.86
CA SER A 295 5.24 0.80 -1.96
C SER A 295 4.37 1.86 -2.62
N LEU A 296 3.63 2.65 -1.82
CA LEU A 296 2.82 3.77 -2.32
C LEU A 296 3.67 4.84 -3.01
N ASP A 297 4.75 5.28 -2.37
CA ASP A 297 5.65 6.29 -2.93
C ASP A 297 6.24 5.85 -4.27
N THR A 298 6.56 4.56 -4.40
CA THR A 298 7.04 3.98 -5.66
C THR A 298 5.95 3.98 -6.71
N ILE A 299 4.71 3.58 -6.38
CA ILE A 299 3.57 3.60 -7.31
C ILE A 299 3.31 5.04 -7.77
N TYR A 300 3.26 6.01 -6.87
CA TYR A 300 3.08 7.44 -7.21
C TYR A 300 4.21 7.97 -8.09
N SER A 301 5.45 7.67 -7.76
CA SER A 301 6.63 8.11 -8.52
C SER A 301 6.60 7.56 -9.95
N LEU A 302 6.36 6.26 -10.10
CA LEU A 302 6.25 5.62 -11.42
C LEU A 302 5.07 6.16 -12.21
N THR A 303 3.90 6.29 -11.60
CA THR A 303 2.69 6.81 -12.25
C THR A 303 2.88 8.27 -12.69
N ASN A 304 3.44 9.12 -11.84
CA ASN A 304 3.75 10.50 -12.19
C ASN A 304 4.82 10.59 -13.29
N GLY A 305 5.83 9.73 -13.25
CA GLY A 305 6.84 9.62 -14.29
C GLY A 305 6.22 9.30 -15.66
N VAL A 306 5.39 8.26 -15.72
CA VAL A 306 4.66 7.89 -16.95
C VAL A 306 3.75 9.02 -17.42
N PHE A 307 3.04 9.69 -16.52
CA PHE A 307 2.17 10.83 -16.83
C PHE A 307 2.94 11.98 -17.48
N ILE A 308 4.05 12.42 -16.88
CA ILE A 308 4.89 13.52 -17.39
C ILE A 308 5.51 13.14 -18.74
N ILE A 309 6.07 11.95 -18.85
CA ILE A 309 6.63 11.44 -20.10
C ILE A 309 5.56 11.45 -21.20
N THR A 310 4.36 10.95 -20.91
CA THR A 310 3.24 10.92 -21.88
C THR A 310 2.89 12.33 -22.35
N ILE A 311 2.79 13.32 -21.46
CA ILE A 311 2.51 14.71 -21.83
C ILE A 311 3.61 15.27 -22.74
N VAL A 312 4.88 15.11 -22.36
CA VAL A 312 6.02 15.63 -23.15
C VAL A 312 6.04 15.00 -24.54
N PHE A 313 5.93 13.66 -24.62
CA PHE A 313 5.88 12.97 -25.90
C PHE A 313 4.66 13.39 -26.74
N SER A 314 3.49 13.59 -26.10
CA SER A 314 2.28 14.07 -26.78
C SER A 314 2.51 15.43 -27.44
N ILE A 315 3.10 16.39 -26.71
CA ILE A 315 3.40 17.72 -27.22
C ILE A 315 4.39 17.61 -28.39
N VAL A 316 5.46 16.85 -28.23
CA VAL A 316 6.51 16.71 -29.27
C VAL A 316 5.96 16.09 -30.54
N ILE A 317 5.31 14.92 -30.42
CA ILE A 317 4.79 14.19 -31.59
C ILE A 317 3.69 14.99 -32.30
N LEU A 318 2.74 15.53 -31.53
CA LEU A 318 1.67 16.35 -32.10
C LEU A 318 2.21 17.60 -32.78
N SER A 319 3.19 18.28 -32.17
CA SER A 319 3.84 19.46 -32.77
C SER A 319 4.55 19.13 -34.07
N LEU A 320 5.28 18.00 -34.14
CA LEU A 320 5.99 17.58 -35.34
C LEU A 320 5.01 17.28 -36.50
N ILE A 321 3.94 16.56 -36.22
CA ILE A 321 2.93 16.21 -37.22
C ILE A 321 2.21 17.47 -37.72
N LEU A 322 1.80 18.33 -36.79
CA LEU A 322 1.16 19.60 -37.12
C LEU A 322 2.10 20.52 -37.89
N PHE A 323 3.39 20.55 -37.57
CA PHE A 323 4.39 21.29 -38.28
C PHE A 323 4.50 20.83 -39.76
N LEU A 324 4.55 19.51 -39.98
CA LEU A 324 4.55 18.95 -41.36
C LEU A 324 3.25 19.32 -42.10
N TRP A 325 2.11 19.35 -41.44
CA TRP A 325 0.82 19.70 -42.05
C TRP A 325 0.71 21.17 -42.39
N ILE A 326 1.07 22.05 -41.47
CA ILE A 326 1.10 23.50 -41.69
C ILE A 326 2.04 23.81 -42.87
N ASN A 327 3.19 23.12 -42.90
CA ASN A 327 4.15 23.25 -43.96
C ASN A 327 3.59 22.82 -45.34
N SER A 328 2.80 21.75 -45.42
CA SER A 328 2.15 21.29 -46.63
C SER A 328 1.04 22.23 -47.13
N ARG A 329 0.57 23.15 -46.29
CA ARG A 329 -0.52 24.12 -46.60
C ARG A 329 -0.01 25.54 -46.82
N ARG A 330 1.31 25.75 -47.05
CA ARG A 330 1.89 27.08 -47.17
C ARG A 330 1.20 27.96 -48.20
N LYS A 331 0.85 27.38 -49.38
CA LYS A 331 0.14 28.11 -50.43
C LYS A 331 -1.25 28.60 -49.99
N GLU A 332 -2.05 27.74 -49.36
CA GLU A 332 -3.37 28.09 -48.84
C GLU A 332 -3.27 29.20 -47.78
N ILE A 333 -2.25 29.13 -46.90
CA ILE A 333 -1.97 30.13 -45.89
C ILE A 333 -1.58 31.46 -46.51
N GLY A 334 -0.68 31.42 -47.52
CA GLY A 334 -0.25 32.63 -48.24
C GLY A 334 -1.40 33.36 -48.89
N VAL A 335 -2.30 32.64 -49.59
CA VAL A 335 -3.52 33.18 -50.18
C VAL A 335 -4.46 33.76 -49.12
N SER A 336 -4.64 33.06 -47.98
CA SER A 336 -5.50 33.54 -46.90
C SER A 336 -4.99 34.85 -46.31
N LEU A 337 -3.68 34.98 -46.13
CA LEU A 337 -3.05 36.22 -45.67
C LEU A 337 -3.16 37.35 -46.72
N ALA A 338 -3.06 37.04 -48.01
CA ALA A 338 -3.20 38.02 -49.09
C ALA A 338 -4.63 38.60 -49.20
N ILE A 339 -5.65 37.80 -48.86
CA ILE A 339 -7.07 38.22 -48.78
C ILE A 339 -7.37 39.01 -47.48
N GLY A 340 -6.37 39.20 -46.60
CA GLY A 340 -6.52 40.02 -45.39
C GLY A 340 -6.86 39.26 -44.12
N MET A 341 -6.76 37.94 -44.10
CA MET A 341 -6.89 37.17 -42.84
C MET A 341 -5.71 37.42 -41.91
N THR A 342 -6.01 37.55 -40.61
CA THR A 342 -4.96 37.70 -39.61
C THR A 342 -4.28 36.37 -39.30
N LYS A 343 -3.02 36.39 -38.94
CA LYS A 343 -2.26 35.20 -38.51
C LYS A 343 -2.95 34.47 -37.34
N ALA A 344 -3.51 35.23 -36.41
CA ALA A 344 -4.26 34.69 -35.26
C ALA A 344 -5.51 33.89 -35.72
N SER A 345 -6.23 34.37 -36.72
CA SER A 345 -7.40 33.68 -37.30
C SER A 345 -7.01 32.35 -37.96
N ILE A 346 -5.83 32.30 -38.59
CA ILE A 346 -5.30 31.07 -39.21
C ILE A 346 -4.86 30.06 -38.15
N ILE A 347 -4.16 30.50 -37.12
CA ILE A 347 -3.76 29.65 -35.99
C ILE A 347 -5.01 29.15 -35.25
N GLY A 348 -5.99 30.03 -35.01
CA GLY A 348 -7.27 29.63 -34.41
C GLY A 348 -8.02 28.57 -35.24
N GLN A 349 -7.92 28.63 -36.56
CA GLN A 349 -8.46 27.58 -37.44
C GLN A 349 -7.76 26.25 -37.23
N PHE A 350 -6.43 26.21 -37.11
CA PHE A 350 -5.69 24.97 -36.82
C PHE A 350 -6.04 24.38 -35.46
N ILE A 351 -6.16 25.22 -34.41
CA ILE A 351 -6.62 24.78 -33.10
C ILE A 351 -8.01 24.14 -33.24
N LEU A 352 -8.93 24.77 -33.94
CA LEU A 352 -10.29 24.28 -34.14
C LEU A 352 -10.34 22.97 -34.92
N GLU A 353 -9.51 22.81 -35.97
CA GLU A 353 -9.38 21.56 -36.70
C GLU A 353 -8.97 20.41 -35.79
N VAL A 354 -7.94 20.60 -34.94
CA VAL A 354 -7.45 19.58 -34.02
C VAL A 354 -8.47 19.32 -32.90
N LEU A 355 -9.13 20.36 -32.37
CA LEU A 355 -10.17 20.22 -31.35
C LEU A 355 -11.38 19.41 -31.85
N LEU A 356 -11.82 19.62 -33.12
CA LEU A 356 -12.90 18.83 -33.68
C LEU A 356 -12.51 17.33 -33.82
N ILE A 357 -11.25 17.02 -34.16
CA ILE A 357 -10.74 15.65 -34.22
C ILE A 357 -10.59 15.08 -32.78
N SER A 358 -10.28 15.91 -31.78
CA SER A 358 -10.07 15.44 -30.42
C SER A 358 -11.34 14.92 -29.75
N ILE A 359 -12.53 15.41 -30.14
CA ILE A 359 -13.81 14.94 -29.56
C ILE A 359 -13.98 13.42 -29.72
N PRO A 360 -14.00 12.86 -30.95
CA PRO A 360 -14.10 11.43 -31.13
C PRO A 360 -12.86 10.69 -30.56
N SER A 361 -11.68 11.33 -30.53
CA SER A 361 -10.46 10.74 -29.94
C SER A 361 -10.61 10.55 -28.43
N PHE A 362 -11.18 11.51 -27.71
CA PHE A 362 -11.44 11.38 -26.28
C PHE A 362 -12.47 10.29 -25.97
N ILE A 363 -13.51 10.16 -26.81
CA ILE A 363 -14.49 9.07 -26.66
C ILE A 363 -13.79 7.72 -26.85
N ALA A 364 -13.01 7.57 -27.92
CA ALA A 364 -12.24 6.34 -28.19
C ALA A 364 -11.24 6.05 -27.05
N SER A 365 -10.59 7.08 -26.50
CA SER A 365 -9.62 6.94 -25.41
C SER A 365 -10.23 6.37 -24.14
N TYR A 366 -11.51 6.61 -23.87
CA TYR A 366 -12.22 6.02 -22.76
C TYR A 366 -12.27 4.50 -22.87
N PHE A 367 -12.68 3.97 -24.01
CA PHE A 367 -12.76 2.52 -24.23
C PHE A 367 -11.38 1.86 -24.24
N ILE A 368 -10.41 2.47 -24.93
CA ILE A 368 -9.03 1.98 -24.98
C ILE A 368 -8.40 2.03 -23.57
N GLY A 369 -8.53 3.16 -22.87
CA GLY A 369 -8.01 3.35 -21.53
C GLY A 369 -8.61 2.37 -20.54
N SER A 370 -9.93 2.13 -20.57
CA SER A 370 -10.58 1.13 -19.72
C SER A 370 -10.02 -0.28 -19.94
N ALA A 371 -9.70 -0.64 -21.19
CA ALA A 371 -9.15 -1.95 -21.51
C ALA A 371 -7.68 -2.14 -21.06
N ILE A 372 -6.87 -1.08 -21.07
CA ILE A 372 -5.43 -1.19 -20.80
C ILE A 372 -5.01 -0.75 -19.40
N SER A 373 -5.82 0.06 -18.70
CA SER A 373 -5.45 0.67 -17.40
C SER A 373 -5.08 -0.37 -16.34
N GLN A 374 -5.83 -1.47 -16.26
CA GLN A 374 -5.54 -2.54 -15.31
C GLN A 374 -4.18 -3.21 -15.59
N ASN A 375 -3.86 -3.44 -16.86
CA ASN A 375 -2.58 -4.05 -17.23
C ASN A 375 -1.39 -3.11 -16.91
N ILE A 376 -1.53 -1.81 -17.16
CA ILE A 376 -0.52 -0.81 -16.80
C ILE A 376 -0.39 -0.72 -15.27
N GLY A 377 -1.51 -0.69 -14.55
CA GLY A 377 -1.53 -0.70 -13.09
C GLY A 377 -0.82 -1.91 -12.51
N ASN A 378 -1.08 -3.11 -13.04
CA ASN A 378 -0.42 -4.35 -12.64
C ASN A 378 1.11 -4.29 -12.88
N GLN A 379 1.57 -3.73 -14.01
CA GLN A 379 3.00 -3.58 -14.28
C GLN A 379 3.68 -2.63 -13.29
N ILE A 380 3.05 -1.48 -12.99
CA ILE A 380 3.54 -0.52 -12.00
C ILE A 380 3.59 -1.18 -10.61
N LEU A 381 2.54 -1.92 -10.25
CA LEU A 381 2.47 -2.65 -8.98
C LEU A 381 3.59 -3.69 -8.87
N GLN A 382 3.81 -4.52 -9.89
CA GLN A 382 4.89 -5.52 -9.90
C GLN A 382 6.26 -4.88 -9.77
N GLN A 383 6.49 -3.74 -10.40
CA GLN A 383 7.75 -3.01 -10.26
C GLN A 383 7.92 -2.44 -8.86
N SER A 384 6.85 -1.94 -8.24
CA SER A 384 6.84 -1.51 -6.84
C SER A 384 7.16 -2.67 -5.90
N ILE A 385 6.50 -3.82 -6.05
CA ILE A 385 6.75 -5.03 -5.25
C ILE A 385 8.22 -5.45 -5.34
N LYS A 386 8.81 -5.50 -6.54
CA LYS A 386 10.23 -5.84 -6.74
C LYS A 386 11.17 -4.86 -6.03
N SER A 387 10.89 -3.56 -6.12
CA SER A 387 11.70 -2.51 -5.49
C SER A 387 11.68 -2.65 -3.97
N VAL A 388 10.50 -2.78 -3.39
CA VAL A 388 10.31 -2.87 -1.93
C VAL A 388 10.85 -4.20 -1.38
N SER A 389 10.59 -5.33 -2.05
CA SER A 389 11.12 -6.63 -1.65
C SER A 389 12.65 -6.66 -1.60
N LYS A 390 13.32 -5.97 -2.53
CA LYS A 390 14.78 -5.81 -2.50
C LYS A 390 15.25 -5.02 -1.28
N THR A 391 14.53 -3.98 -0.90
CA THR A 391 14.85 -3.18 0.30
C THR A 391 14.65 -4.00 1.57
N ILE A 392 13.53 -4.73 1.69
CA ILE A 392 13.25 -5.63 2.81
C ILE A 392 14.32 -6.71 2.94
N SER A 393 14.68 -7.36 1.84
CA SER A 393 15.73 -8.39 1.82
C SER A 393 17.09 -7.87 2.29
N ASN A 394 17.44 -6.63 1.92
CA ASN A 394 18.68 -6.00 2.36
C ASN A 394 18.66 -5.63 3.85
N GLN A 395 17.50 -5.31 4.41
CA GLN A 395 17.31 -5.01 5.83
C GLN A 395 17.27 -6.29 6.69
N ALA A 396 16.67 -7.37 6.19
CA ALA A 396 16.56 -8.64 6.90
C ALA A 396 17.94 -9.30 7.19
N ASN A 397 18.97 -9.01 6.41
CA ASN A 397 20.33 -9.49 6.65
C ASN A 397 21.00 -8.87 7.89
N GLY A 398 20.35 -7.94 8.59
CA GLY A 398 20.89 -7.24 9.77
C GLY A 398 20.06 -7.34 11.05
N VAL A 399 18.92 -8.05 11.06
CA VAL A 399 17.97 -8.03 12.18
C VAL A 399 18.08 -9.31 13.01
N ASN A 400 18.35 -9.15 14.29
CA ASN A 400 18.39 -10.22 15.30
C ASN A 400 16.99 -10.80 15.59
N LEU A 401 16.96 -12.08 15.88
CA LEU A 401 15.86 -13.03 16.11
C LEU A 401 14.80 -12.70 17.19
N GLY A 402 14.72 -11.47 17.68
CA GLY A 402 13.76 -11.09 18.76
C GLY A 402 12.57 -10.22 18.34
N ALA A 403 12.50 -9.80 17.06
CA ALA A 403 11.61 -8.71 16.63
C ALA A 403 10.48 -9.16 15.67
N ASN A 404 10.02 -10.41 15.73
CA ASN A 404 9.20 -11.02 14.66
C ASN A 404 7.84 -10.33 14.41
N ALA A 405 7.17 -9.80 15.44
CA ALA A 405 5.88 -9.15 15.25
C ALA A 405 6.02 -7.71 14.71
N GLU A 406 7.05 -6.97 15.15
CA GLU A 406 7.36 -5.62 14.65
C GLU A 406 7.81 -5.64 13.19
N VAL A 407 8.55 -6.69 12.79
CA VAL A 407 9.06 -6.85 11.41
C VAL A 407 7.94 -7.24 10.44
N GLU A 408 6.94 -7.99 10.88
CA GLU A 408 5.85 -8.46 9.99
C GLU A 408 4.87 -7.35 9.62
N GLY A 409 4.51 -6.48 10.55
CA GLY A 409 3.72 -5.28 10.26
C GLY A 409 4.48 -4.32 9.32
N ALA A 410 5.80 -4.16 9.56
CA ALA A 410 6.67 -3.33 8.73
C ALA A 410 6.83 -3.85 7.28
N ASN A 411 6.63 -5.15 7.04
CA ASN A 411 6.81 -5.79 5.73
C ASN A 411 5.53 -5.84 4.87
N LYS A 412 4.43 -5.22 5.32
CA LYS A 412 3.23 -5.12 4.49
C LYS A 412 3.54 -4.33 3.22
N ILE A 413 3.24 -4.92 2.07
CA ILE A 413 3.32 -4.27 0.76
C ILE A 413 1.96 -4.35 0.06
N ILE A 414 1.71 -3.41 -0.84
CA ILE A 414 0.53 -3.48 -1.71
C ILE A 414 0.71 -4.64 -2.69
N THR A 415 -0.21 -5.60 -2.67
CA THR A 415 -0.16 -6.80 -3.52
C THR A 415 -1.23 -6.82 -4.60
N ALA A 416 -2.26 -5.97 -4.48
CA ALA A 416 -3.32 -5.81 -5.46
C ALA A 416 -3.67 -4.33 -5.63
N LEU A 417 -3.97 -3.93 -6.86
CA LEU A 417 -4.44 -2.60 -7.21
C LEU A 417 -5.57 -2.78 -8.22
N ASP A 418 -6.78 -2.45 -7.81
CA ASP A 418 -7.94 -2.46 -8.72
C ASP A 418 -8.07 -1.08 -9.36
N VAL A 419 -7.84 -1.02 -10.68
CA VAL A 419 -7.84 0.23 -11.43
C VAL A 419 -9.20 0.44 -12.07
N SER A 420 -10.01 1.30 -11.47
CA SER A 420 -11.30 1.72 -12.02
C SER A 420 -11.16 3.00 -12.84
N VAL A 421 -11.68 2.97 -14.07
CA VAL A 421 -11.79 4.14 -14.94
C VAL A 421 -13.16 4.77 -14.75
N SER A 422 -13.22 5.99 -14.21
CA SER A 422 -14.46 6.72 -13.97
C SER A 422 -14.66 7.86 -14.99
N MET A 423 -15.92 8.26 -15.22
CA MET A 423 -16.24 9.41 -16.07
C MET A 423 -15.65 10.73 -15.56
N ASP A 424 -15.47 10.88 -14.24
CA ASP A 424 -14.85 12.09 -13.67
C ASP A 424 -13.38 12.25 -14.14
N ASN A 425 -12.69 11.13 -14.38
CA ASN A 425 -11.32 11.16 -14.88
C ASN A 425 -11.26 11.72 -16.31
N MET A 426 -12.31 11.51 -17.11
CA MET A 426 -12.40 12.03 -18.49
C MET A 426 -12.38 13.56 -18.55
N LEU A 427 -13.03 14.26 -17.62
CA LEU A 427 -12.97 15.72 -17.59
C LEU A 427 -11.53 16.22 -17.46
N THR A 428 -10.76 15.61 -16.60
CA THR A 428 -9.33 15.96 -16.43
C THR A 428 -8.53 15.65 -17.71
N VAL A 429 -8.78 14.51 -18.34
CA VAL A 429 -8.14 14.14 -19.62
C VAL A 429 -8.45 15.14 -20.73
N VAL A 430 -9.71 15.58 -20.82
CA VAL A 430 -10.13 16.58 -21.82
C VAL A 430 -9.41 17.92 -21.58
N LEU A 431 -9.35 18.38 -20.33
CA LEU A 431 -8.66 19.65 -19.99
C LEU A 431 -7.16 19.59 -20.32
N VAL A 432 -6.48 18.50 -19.91
CA VAL A 432 -5.07 18.27 -20.22
C VAL A 432 -4.86 18.13 -21.73
N GLY A 433 -5.73 17.40 -22.42
CA GLY A 433 -5.68 17.23 -23.86
C GLY A 433 -5.84 18.55 -24.63
N ILE A 434 -6.77 19.40 -24.24
CA ILE A 434 -6.92 20.75 -24.82
C ILE A 434 -5.65 21.59 -24.61
N ALA A 435 -5.06 21.54 -23.41
CA ALA A 435 -3.83 22.26 -23.13
C ALA A 435 -2.68 21.77 -24.03
N ILE A 436 -2.53 20.45 -24.20
CA ILE A 436 -1.53 19.84 -25.10
C ILE A 436 -1.76 20.29 -26.54
N ILE A 437 -3.00 20.30 -27.02
CA ILE A 437 -3.35 20.73 -28.38
C ILE A 437 -2.95 22.19 -28.60
N VAL A 438 -3.30 23.09 -27.69
CA VAL A 438 -3.00 24.51 -27.80
C VAL A 438 -1.48 24.75 -27.85
N ILE A 439 -0.74 24.08 -26.95
CA ILE A 439 0.72 24.17 -26.90
C ILE A 439 1.34 23.61 -28.21
N ALA A 440 0.90 22.45 -28.66
CA ALA A 440 1.44 21.80 -29.84
C ALA A 440 1.16 22.60 -31.11
N VAL A 441 -0.05 23.16 -31.28
CA VAL A 441 -0.36 24.05 -32.40
C VAL A 441 0.47 25.34 -32.31
N GLY A 442 0.63 25.92 -31.12
CA GLY A 442 1.49 27.08 -30.89
C GLY A 442 2.93 26.85 -31.34
N ILE A 443 3.53 25.74 -30.93
CA ILE A 443 4.89 25.34 -31.36
C ILE A 443 4.93 25.10 -32.87
N ALA A 444 4.00 24.34 -33.42
CA ALA A 444 3.97 24.00 -34.84
C ALA A 444 3.79 25.23 -35.73
N SER A 445 3.01 26.22 -35.29
CA SER A 445 2.73 27.46 -36.02
C SER A 445 3.73 28.59 -35.76
N SER A 446 4.71 28.41 -34.88
CA SER A 446 5.67 29.44 -34.53
C SER A 446 6.39 30.06 -35.73
N ARG A 447 6.81 29.23 -36.70
CA ARG A 447 7.44 29.72 -37.95
C ARG A 447 6.51 30.58 -38.77
N LEU A 448 5.20 30.34 -38.76
CA LEU A 448 4.20 31.12 -39.48
C LEU A 448 4.11 32.54 -38.91
N ALA A 449 4.27 32.66 -37.58
CA ALA A 449 4.22 33.97 -36.89
C ALA A 449 5.30 34.94 -37.39
N TYR A 450 6.49 34.44 -37.74
CA TYR A 450 7.63 35.27 -38.17
C TYR A 450 7.76 35.50 -39.68
N ARG A 451 7.10 34.65 -40.53
CA ARG A 451 7.20 34.78 -42.01
C ARG A 451 6.25 35.86 -42.57
N LYS A 452 6.73 36.54 -43.63
CA LYS A 452 5.92 37.53 -44.36
C LYS A 452 5.08 36.80 -45.45
N PRO A 453 3.90 37.33 -45.85
CA PRO A 453 3.06 36.70 -46.86
C PRO A 453 3.81 36.47 -48.19
N LYS A 454 4.69 37.39 -48.59
CA LYS A 454 5.53 37.30 -49.79
C LYS A 454 6.41 36.05 -49.78
N ASP A 455 7.01 35.67 -48.66
CA ASP A 455 7.93 34.56 -48.52
C ASP A 455 7.21 33.22 -48.61
N LEU A 456 5.90 33.18 -48.25
CA LEU A 456 5.05 31.98 -48.32
C LEU A 456 4.53 31.70 -49.74
N LEU A 457 4.52 32.72 -50.62
CA LEU A 457 4.08 32.62 -51.99
C LEU A 457 5.27 32.45 -52.97
N SER A 458 6.47 32.91 -52.63
CA SER A 458 7.65 32.92 -53.45
C SER A 458 8.51 31.64 -53.38
N ASP A 459 8.32 30.76 -52.40
CA ASP A 459 8.96 29.44 -52.31
C ASP A 459 8.36 28.46 -53.41
N ILE A 460 8.29 28.93 -54.65
CA ILE A 460 7.83 28.17 -55.82
C ILE A 460 9.03 27.97 -56.76
N ASN A 461 9.99 27.15 -56.32
CA ASN A 461 10.92 26.44 -57.21
C ASN A 461 11.37 25.15 -56.53
#